data_7d9707bb2d45a80d1a4f04fdb4f637ee
#
_entry.id   7d9707bb2d45a80d1a4f04fdb4f637ee
#
_cell.length_a   1.000
_cell.length_b   1.000
_cell.length_c   1.000
_cell.angle_alpha   90.00
_cell.angle_beta   90.00
_cell.angle_gamma   90.00
#
_symmetry.space_group_name_H-M   'P 1'
#
loop_
_entity.id
_entity.type
_entity.pdbx_description
1 polymer ?
#
loop_
_entity_poly.entity_id
_entity_poly.type
_entity_poly.pdbx_seq_one_letter_code
_entity_poly.pdbx_strand_id
1 'polypeptide(L)'
;WDLFVNIVNKYGIVPKSAFPETFQSSNTREIDGLLNRYIRKFAFEIRHNNENIDGKKAECIENIYKILCSSFGVPPKKFSFEYVDKDDNYNIIKDLDPIRFYKEIADINLDDYISIINSPTDDKPFNKVYTVEHIGNVIEGKEILYLNLDINRLKELTINQLKDGEPVWFGSDCLKARDIDDGTWDDKSFDIDTLFQINSKMSKEAMLDTRESAMNHAMVITGVNLENDTPTKWKIENSWGDKKANKGYHVATDT
;
A
#
# COMPACT_ATOMS: atom_id res chain seq x y z
N TRP A 1 -2.93 -3.72 -4.22
CA TRP A 1 -1.89 -4.28 -5.11
C TRP A 1 -2.16 -3.90 -6.55
N ASP A 2 -3.29 -4.29 -7.14
CA ASP A 2 -3.58 -4.12 -8.56
C ASP A 2 -3.44 -2.67 -9.07
N LEU A 3 -3.84 -1.68 -8.27
CA LEU A 3 -3.64 -0.27 -8.61
C LEU A 3 -2.15 0.11 -8.74
N PHE A 4 -1.30 -0.45 -7.89
CA PHE A 4 0.14 -0.26 -7.97
C PHE A 4 0.70 -0.95 -9.22
N VAL A 5 0.32 -2.21 -9.46
CA VAL A 5 0.73 -2.99 -10.64
C VAL A 5 0.35 -2.28 -11.93
N ASN A 6 -0.86 -1.74 -12.02
CA ASN A 6 -1.32 -0.96 -13.18
C ASN A 6 -0.42 0.25 -13.49
N ILE A 7 0.00 0.98 -12.44
CA ILE A 7 0.91 2.12 -12.61
C ILE A 7 2.28 1.66 -13.09
N VAL A 8 2.83 0.63 -12.45
CA VAL A 8 4.16 0.12 -12.81
C VAL A 8 4.18 -0.47 -14.22
N ASN A 9 3.19 -1.26 -14.59
CA ASN A 9 3.10 -1.85 -15.93
C ASN A 9 2.95 -0.78 -17.02
N LYS A 10 2.23 0.30 -16.75
CA LYS A 10 2.00 1.37 -17.73
C LYS A 10 3.14 2.38 -17.81
N TYR A 11 3.73 2.75 -16.69
CA TYR A 11 4.66 3.87 -16.60
C TYR A 11 6.09 3.47 -16.21
N GLY A 12 6.29 2.23 -15.76
CA GLY A 12 7.56 1.76 -15.22
C GLY A 12 7.87 2.31 -13.83
N ILE A 13 9.12 2.18 -13.41
CA ILE A 13 9.65 2.70 -12.15
C ILE A 13 10.95 3.45 -12.36
N VAL A 14 11.31 4.29 -11.40
CA VAL A 14 12.52 5.11 -11.43
C VAL A 14 13.26 4.98 -10.11
N PRO A 15 14.58 4.76 -10.10
CA PRO A 15 15.35 4.71 -8.86
C PRO A 15 15.46 6.10 -8.22
N LYS A 16 15.58 6.15 -6.89
CA LYS A 16 15.73 7.41 -6.13
C LYS A 16 16.92 8.26 -6.58
N SER A 17 17.97 7.66 -7.11
CA SER A 17 19.13 8.36 -7.67
C SER A 17 18.80 9.20 -8.89
N ALA A 18 17.81 8.78 -9.69
CA ALA A 18 17.36 9.49 -10.89
C ALA A 18 16.16 10.42 -10.64
N PHE A 19 15.38 10.16 -9.59
CA PHE A 19 14.24 10.98 -9.16
C PHE A 19 14.20 11.06 -7.63
N PRO A 20 14.98 12.00 -7.06
CA PRO A 20 15.16 12.08 -5.62
C PRO A 20 13.90 12.60 -4.91
N GLU A 21 13.79 12.23 -3.64
CA GLU A 21 12.75 12.74 -2.73
C GLU A 21 12.81 14.27 -2.60
N THR A 22 11.64 14.88 -2.49
CA THR A 22 11.47 16.30 -2.17
C THR A 22 10.90 16.45 -0.76
N PHE A 23 10.85 17.69 -0.25
CA PHE A 23 10.15 17.94 1.02
C PHE A 23 8.69 17.50 0.94
N GLN A 24 8.04 17.76 -0.19
CA GLN A 24 6.63 17.44 -0.40
C GLN A 24 6.36 15.94 -0.53
N SER A 25 7.29 15.14 -1.02
CA SER A 25 7.12 13.69 -1.11
C SER A 25 6.99 13.01 0.27
N SER A 26 7.60 13.62 1.30
CA SER A 26 7.47 13.19 2.70
C SER A 26 6.37 13.93 3.47
N ASN A 27 5.71 14.94 2.88
CA ASN A 27 4.72 15.80 3.51
C ASN A 27 3.58 16.13 2.53
N THR A 28 2.83 15.13 2.09
CA THR A 28 1.85 15.26 0.99
C THR A 28 0.53 15.92 1.39
N ARG A 29 0.22 16.01 2.68
CA ARG A 29 -1.09 16.42 3.21
C ARG A 29 -1.65 17.71 2.59
N GLU A 30 -0.81 18.74 2.47
CA GLU A 30 -1.24 20.04 1.96
C GLU A 30 -1.49 19.99 0.45
N ILE A 31 -0.67 19.27 -0.29
CA ILE A 31 -0.83 19.05 -1.74
C ILE A 31 -2.07 18.22 -2.01
N ASP A 32 -2.29 17.15 -1.26
CA ASP A 32 -3.50 16.32 -1.37
C ASP A 32 -4.76 17.16 -1.12
N GLY A 33 -4.72 18.05 -0.12
CA GLY A 33 -5.79 19.01 0.15
C GLY A 33 -6.04 19.98 -1.01
N LEU A 34 -4.97 20.50 -1.63
CA LEU A 34 -5.06 21.40 -2.78
C LEU A 34 -5.62 20.68 -4.01
N LEU A 35 -5.10 19.50 -4.35
CA LEU A 35 -5.55 18.69 -5.48
C LEU A 35 -7.02 18.30 -5.34
N ASN A 36 -7.42 17.82 -4.15
CA ASN A 36 -8.82 17.50 -3.87
C ASN A 36 -9.75 18.69 -4.04
N ARG A 37 -9.35 19.87 -3.54
CA ARG A 37 -10.13 21.11 -3.73
C ARG A 37 -10.24 21.46 -5.20
N TYR A 38 -9.14 21.37 -5.95
CA TYR A 38 -9.12 21.73 -7.36
C TYR A 38 -9.98 20.78 -8.20
N ILE A 39 -9.90 19.47 -7.97
CA ILE A 39 -10.74 18.47 -8.65
C ILE A 39 -12.23 18.69 -8.32
N ARG A 40 -12.57 18.97 -7.06
CA ARG A 40 -13.95 19.27 -6.65
C ARG A 40 -14.49 20.53 -7.30
N LYS A 41 -13.68 21.60 -7.41
CA LYS A 41 -14.02 22.82 -8.14
C LYS A 41 -14.32 22.49 -9.60
N PHE A 42 -13.43 21.76 -10.27
CA PHE A 42 -13.61 21.32 -11.64
C PHE A 42 -14.89 20.48 -11.83
N ALA A 43 -15.13 19.50 -10.96
CA ALA A 43 -16.34 18.69 -10.99
C ALA A 43 -17.62 19.53 -10.82
N PHE A 44 -17.59 20.54 -9.97
CA PHE A 44 -18.71 21.48 -9.82
C PHE A 44 -18.95 22.28 -11.10
N GLU A 45 -17.90 22.83 -11.70
CA GLU A 45 -17.98 23.64 -12.91
C GLU A 45 -18.55 22.86 -14.10
N ILE A 46 -18.12 21.62 -14.35
CA ILE A 46 -18.64 20.81 -15.44
C ILE A 46 -20.09 20.35 -15.22
N ARG A 47 -20.52 20.16 -13.96
CA ARG A 47 -21.92 19.83 -13.65
C ARG A 47 -22.88 20.99 -13.93
N HIS A 48 -22.40 22.22 -13.82
CA HIS A 48 -23.22 23.42 -14.04
C HIS A 48 -23.12 23.97 -15.49
N ASN A 49 -22.00 23.71 -16.14
CA ASN A 49 -21.78 24.05 -17.54
C ASN A 49 -21.00 22.91 -18.21
N ASN A 50 -21.70 22.11 -18.98
CA ASN A 50 -21.17 20.95 -19.69
C ASN A 50 -20.63 21.26 -21.10
N GLU A 51 -20.53 22.55 -21.49
CA GLU A 51 -19.93 22.93 -22.75
C GLU A 51 -18.42 22.67 -22.72
N ASN A 52 -17.90 22.10 -23.80
CA ASN A 52 -16.46 21.80 -23.99
C ASN A 52 -15.82 21.04 -22.82
N ILE A 53 -16.43 19.95 -22.38
CA ILE A 53 -15.95 19.12 -21.25
C ILE A 53 -14.51 18.63 -21.49
N ASP A 54 -14.20 18.18 -22.71
CA ASP A 54 -12.86 17.67 -23.05
C ASP A 54 -11.78 18.75 -22.96
N GLY A 55 -12.07 19.97 -23.43
CA GLY A 55 -11.14 21.10 -23.29
C GLY A 55 -10.90 21.47 -21.83
N LYS A 56 -11.97 21.56 -21.04
CA LYS A 56 -11.87 21.84 -19.60
C LYS A 56 -11.12 20.73 -18.85
N LYS A 57 -11.33 19.46 -19.23
CA LYS A 57 -10.61 18.31 -18.66
C LYS A 57 -9.12 18.38 -18.98
N ALA A 58 -8.76 18.70 -20.23
CA ALA A 58 -7.36 18.85 -20.63
C ALA A 58 -6.66 19.97 -19.83
N GLU A 59 -7.32 21.12 -19.67
CA GLU A 59 -6.82 22.23 -18.85
C GLU A 59 -6.66 21.81 -17.38
N CYS A 60 -7.64 21.10 -16.82
CA CYS A 60 -7.56 20.60 -15.44
C CYS A 60 -6.36 19.66 -15.24
N ILE A 61 -6.14 18.71 -16.15
CA ILE A 61 -5.01 17.77 -16.12
C ILE A 61 -3.68 18.52 -16.23
N GLU A 62 -3.59 19.50 -17.13
CA GLU A 62 -2.38 20.32 -17.29
C GLU A 62 -2.04 21.09 -16.00
N ASN A 63 -3.04 21.67 -15.36
CA ASN A 63 -2.83 22.39 -14.10
C ASN A 63 -2.46 21.47 -12.94
N ILE A 64 -3.06 20.27 -12.85
CA ILE A 64 -2.65 19.23 -11.89
C ILE A 64 -1.19 18.84 -12.15
N TYR A 65 -0.81 18.59 -13.39
CA TYR A 65 0.56 18.25 -13.74
C TYR A 65 1.57 19.35 -13.35
N LYS A 66 1.23 20.62 -13.57
CA LYS A 66 2.06 21.76 -13.11
C LYS A 66 2.24 21.76 -11.59
N ILE A 67 1.17 21.51 -10.82
CA ILE A 67 1.24 21.41 -9.35
C ILE A 67 2.17 20.27 -8.94
N LEU A 68 1.99 19.09 -9.54
CA LEU A 68 2.81 17.92 -9.25
C LEU A 68 4.29 18.14 -9.60
N CYS A 69 4.60 18.68 -10.78
CA CYS A 69 5.96 18.98 -11.18
C CYS A 69 6.63 20.04 -10.30
N SER A 70 5.89 21.05 -9.85
CA SER A 70 6.41 22.07 -8.93
C SER A 70 6.71 21.51 -7.53
N SER A 71 6.01 20.44 -7.14
CA SER A 71 6.12 19.85 -5.81
C SER A 71 7.13 18.71 -5.74
N PHE A 72 7.16 17.88 -6.78
CA PHE A 72 7.93 16.64 -6.81
C PHE A 72 9.07 16.64 -7.84
N GLY A 73 9.12 17.63 -8.71
CA GLY A 73 10.03 17.67 -9.86
C GLY A 73 9.41 17.05 -11.11
N VAL A 74 10.09 17.23 -12.23
CA VAL A 74 9.68 16.66 -13.52
C VAL A 74 10.19 15.22 -13.60
N PRO A 75 9.32 14.22 -13.80
CA PRO A 75 9.76 12.82 -13.93
C PRO A 75 10.74 12.66 -15.08
N PRO A 76 11.88 11.98 -14.90
CA PRO A 76 12.85 11.78 -15.96
C PRO A 76 12.30 10.83 -17.01
N LYS A 77 12.44 11.22 -18.28
CA LYS A 77 12.11 10.34 -19.40
C LYS A 77 13.21 9.33 -19.69
N LYS A 78 14.46 9.73 -19.41
CA LYS A 78 15.65 8.88 -19.52
C LYS A 78 16.62 9.19 -18.40
N PHE A 79 17.36 8.18 -17.95
CA PHE A 79 18.35 8.28 -16.88
C PHE A 79 19.43 7.20 -17.02
N SER A 80 20.50 7.33 -16.25
CA SER A 80 21.50 6.28 -16.06
C SER A 80 21.32 5.67 -14.66
N PHE A 81 21.56 4.37 -14.55
CA PHE A 81 21.55 3.66 -13.28
C PHE A 81 22.94 3.12 -12.97
N GLU A 82 23.45 3.51 -11.82
CA GLU A 82 24.77 3.12 -11.32
C GLU A 82 24.59 2.22 -10.10
N TYR A 83 25.35 1.13 -10.05
CA TYR A 83 25.32 0.22 -8.91
C TYR A 83 26.64 -0.52 -8.76
N VAL A 84 26.90 -1.01 -7.56
CA VAL A 84 27.99 -1.94 -7.27
C VAL A 84 27.36 -3.33 -7.14
N ASP A 85 27.89 -4.31 -7.88
CA ASP A 85 27.40 -5.68 -7.80
C ASP A 85 27.95 -6.41 -6.57
N LYS A 86 27.53 -7.66 -6.37
CA LYS A 86 27.96 -8.50 -5.24
C LYS A 86 29.46 -8.83 -5.22
N ASP A 87 30.15 -8.62 -6.33
CA ASP A 87 31.59 -8.87 -6.51
C ASP A 87 32.39 -7.55 -6.44
N ASP A 88 31.78 -6.48 -5.90
CA ASP A 88 32.34 -5.13 -5.75
C ASP A 88 32.72 -4.43 -7.08
N ASN A 89 32.17 -4.85 -8.23
CA ASN A 89 32.38 -4.16 -9.48
C ASN A 89 31.40 -3.02 -9.66
N TYR A 90 31.90 -1.85 -10.05
CA TYR A 90 31.08 -0.71 -10.44
C TYR A 90 30.48 -0.93 -11.84
N ASN A 91 29.19 -0.73 -11.93
CA ASN A 91 28.41 -0.88 -13.15
C ASN A 91 27.60 0.38 -13.45
N ILE A 92 27.46 0.71 -14.73
CA ILE A 92 26.60 1.79 -15.21
C ILE A 92 25.79 1.33 -16.42
N ILE A 93 24.47 1.52 -16.37
CA ILE A 93 23.55 1.28 -17.47
C ILE A 93 22.99 2.63 -17.90
N LYS A 94 23.21 3.02 -19.16
CA LYS A 94 22.83 4.31 -19.69
C LYS A 94 21.55 4.24 -20.51
N ASP A 95 20.93 5.40 -20.72
CA ASP A 95 19.76 5.58 -21.60
C ASP A 95 18.55 4.72 -21.22
N LEU A 96 18.40 4.39 -19.93
CA LEU A 96 17.22 3.72 -19.42
C LEU A 96 16.03 4.68 -19.43
N ASP A 97 14.87 4.17 -19.81
CA ASP A 97 13.58 4.75 -19.48
C ASP A 97 12.91 3.96 -18.33
N PRO A 98 11.84 4.49 -17.70
CA PRO A 98 11.22 3.84 -16.55
C PRO A 98 10.69 2.42 -16.82
N ILE A 99 10.17 2.15 -18.03
CA ILE A 99 9.65 0.82 -18.40
C ILE A 99 10.81 -0.16 -18.60
N ARG A 100 11.87 0.29 -19.27
CA ARG A 100 13.05 -0.52 -19.48
C ARG A 100 13.74 -0.84 -18.14
N PHE A 101 13.84 0.13 -17.23
CA PHE A 101 14.37 -0.10 -15.89
C PHE A 101 13.55 -1.15 -15.13
N TYR A 102 12.23 -1.07 -15.17
CA TYR A 102 11.36 -2.07 -14.54
C TYR A 102 11.61 -3.48 -15.11
N LYS A 103 11.62 -3.62 -16.43
CA LYS A 103 11.69 -4.93 -17.09
C LYS A 103 13.08 -5.58 -17.09
N GLU A 104 14.14 -4.77 -17.19
CA GLU A 104 15.50 -5.29 -17.39
C GLU A 104 16.33 -5.29 -16.08
N ILE A 105 16.00 -4.42 -15.12
CA ILE A 105 16.81 -4.22 -13.92
C ILE A 105 16.08 -4.70 -12.66
N ALA A 106 14.81 -4.35 -12.49
CA ALA A 106 14.05 -4.83 -11.33
C ALA A 106 13.75 -6.33 -11.46
N ASP A 107 13.61 -6.84 -12.66
CA ASP A 107 13.43 -8.27 -12.99
C ASP A 107 12.39 -8.98 -12.12
N ILE A 108 11.28 -8.29 -11.87
CA ILE A 108 10.16 -8.82 -11.11
C ILE A 108 8.87 -8.73 -11.92
N ASN A 109 8.14 -9.82 -12.03
CA ASN A 109 6.82 -9.83 -12.63
C ASN A 109 5.75 -9.61 -11.56
N LEU A 110 5.26 -8.38 -11.42
CA LEU A 110 4.25 -8.04 -10.42
C LEU A 110 2.89 -8.70 -10.68
N ASP A 111 2.66 -9.21 -11.88
CA ASP A 111 1.43 -9.93 -12.25
C ASP A 111 1.38 -11.37 -11.69
N ASP A 112 2.48 -11.89 -11.17
CA ASP A 112 2.55 -13.20 -10.52
C ASP A 112 1.97 -13.18 -9.09
N TYR A 113 1.68 -12.00 -8.56
CA TYR A 113 1.13 -11.81 -7.22
C TYR A 113 -0.36 -11.51 -7.26
N ILE A 114 -1.09 -12.04 -6.28
CA ILE A 114 -2.54 -11.82 -6.12
C ILE A 114 -2.85 -11.22 -4.75
N SER A 115 -3.95 -10.46 -4.70
CA SER A 115 -4.44 -9.92 -3.43
C SER A 115 -5.37 -10.92 -2.74
N ILE A 116 -5.07 -11.23 -1.49
CA ILE A 116 -5.87 -12.09 -0.63
C ILE A 116 -6.44 -11.25 0.49
N ILE A 117 -7.69 -11.49 0.87
CA ILE A 117 -8.32 -10.87 2.03
C ILE A 117 -8.89 -11.93 2.97
N ASN A 118 -9.11 -11.54 4.20
CA ASN A 118 -9.95 -12.28 5.14
C ASN A 118 -11.08 -11.37 5.61
N SER A 119 -12.26 -11.54 5.04
CA SER A 119 -13.50 -10.87 5.42
C SER A 119 -14.54 -11.93 5.78
N PRO A 120 -14.70 -12.28 7.07
CA PRO A 120 -15.62 -13.34 7.52
C PRO A 120 -17.05 -12.83 7.66
N THR A 121 -17.55 -12.02 6.73
CA THR A 121 -18.90 -11.46 6.74
C THR A 121 -19.83 -12.29 5.84
N ASP A 122 -21.11 -12.37 6.18
CA ASP A 122 -22.10 -13.20 5.47
C ASP A 122 -22.25 -12.82 3.99
N ASP A 123 -22.10 -11.54 3.67
CA ASP A 123 -22.17 -11.01 2.30
C ASP A 123 -20.94 -11.38 1.44
N LYS A 124 -19.88 -11.91 2.06
CA LYS A 124 -18.61 -12.24 1.40
C LYS A 124 -18.14 -13.69 1.69
N PRO A 125 -18.83 -14.71 1.21
CA PRO A 125 -18.38 -16.10 1.36
C PRO A 125 -16.92 -16.32 0.98
N PHE A 126 -16.22 -17.18 1.73
CA PHE A 126 -14.85 -17.59 1.42
C PHE A 126 -14.73 -18.31 0.07
N ASN A 127 -13.53 -18.33 -0.49
CA ASN A 127 -13.18 -18.91 -1.77
C ASN A 127 -13.92 -18.27 -2.96
N LYS A 128 -14.25 -17.00 -2.84
CA LYS A 128 -14.79 -16.15 -3.90
C LYS A 128 -13.89 -14.95 -4.13
N VAL A 129 -13.95 -14.43 -5.35
CA VAL A 129 -13.24 -13.21 -5.75
C VAL A 129 -14.20 -12.04 -5.69
N TYR A 130 -13.71 -10.94 -5.14
CA TYR A 130 -14.44 -9.68 -4.98
C TYR A 130 -13.67 -8.55 -5.62
N THR A 131 -14.38 -7.53 -6.07
CA THR A 131 -13.82 -6.28 -6.58
C THR A 131 -14.39 -5.10 -5.81
N VAL A 132 -13.81 -3.92 -6.04
CA VAL A 132 -14.34 -2.64 -5.57
C VAL A 132 -14.75 -1.84 -6.79
N GLU A 133 -16.04 -1.57 -6.93
CA GLU A 133 -16.58 -0.82 -8.07
C GLU A 133 -16.07 0.63 -8.08
N HIS A 134 -15.89 1.17 -9.27
CA HIS A 134 -15.53 2.57 -9.52
C HIS A 134 -14.15 3.02 -8.97
N ILE A 135 -13.29 2.11 -8.57
CA ILE A 135 -11.91 2.40 -8.17
C ILE A 135 -10.97 1.91 -9.28
N GLY A 136 -10.59 2.82 -10.16
CA GLY A 136 -9.57 2.59 -11.18
C GLY A 136 -8.63 3.79 -11.23
N ASN A 137 -7.33 3.57 -11.29
CA ASN A 137 -6.33 4.63 -11.36
C ASN A 137 -5.66 4.75 -12.74
N VAL A 138 -5.81 3.74 -13.57
CA VAL A 138 -5.24 3.69 -14.93
C VAL A 138 -6.31 3.24 -15.90
N ILE A 139 -6.53 4.02 -16.97
CA ILE A 139 -7.43 3.63 -18.07
C ILE A 139 -6.89 2.35 -18.69
N GLU A 140 -7.76 1.35 -18.92
CA GLU A 140 -7.43 0.02 -19.42
C GLU A 140 -6.59 -0.84 -18.44
N GLY A 141 -6.40 -0.37 -17.20
CA GLY A 141 -5.76 -1.16 -16.14
C GLY A 141 -6.65 -2.30 -15.66
N LYS A 142 -6.04 -3.28 -14.99
CA LYS A 142 -6.76 -4.39 -14.36
C LYS A 142 -7.67 -3.88 -13.26
N GLU A 143 -8.81 -4.52 -13.09
CA GLU A 143 -9.67 -4.31 -11.93
C GLU A 143 -8.98 -4.82 -10.66
N ILE A 144 -9.33 -4.22 -9.52
CA ILE A 144 -8.91 -4.75 -8.22
C ILE A 144 -9.62 -6.07 -7.98
N LEU A 145 -8.86 -7.11 -7.67
CA LEU A 145 -9.39 -8.44 -7.36
C LEU A 145 -8.86 -8.91 -6.02
N TYR A 146 -9.79 -9.30 -5.14
CA TYR A 146 -9.49 -9.86 -3.82
C TYR A 146 -10.05 -11.27 -3.70
N LEU A 147 -9.19 -12.26 -3.50
CA LEU A 147 -9.61 -13.61 -3.13
C LEU A 147 -9.87 -13.66 -1.62
N ASN A 148 -11.12 -13.88 -1.20
CA ASN A 148 -11.46 -14.01 0.21
C ASN A 148 -11.19 -15.42 0.72
N LEU A 149 -10.31 -15.54 1.70
CA LEU A 149 -9.90 -16.81 2.30
C LEU A 149 -10.14 -16.84 3.80
N ASP A 150 -10.28 -18.07 4.32
CA ASP A 150 -10.19 -18.31 5.76
C ASP A 150 -8.85 -17.84 6.32
N ILE A 151 -8.85 -17.40 7.58
CA ILE A 151 -7.67 -16.80 8.21
C ILE A 151 -6.49 -17.79 8.33
N ASN A 152 -6.76 -19.07 8.57
CA ASN A 152 -5.68 -20.06 8.69
C ASN A 152 -5.00 -20.28 7.34
N ARG A 153 -5.79 -20.30 6.25
CA ARG A 153 -5.24 -20.40 4.90
C ARG A 153 -4.44 -19.16 4.52
N LEU A 154 -4.91 -17.96 4.88
CA LEU A 154 -4.16 -16.72 4.66
C LEU A 154 -2.83 -16.74 5.41
N LYS A 155 -2.83 -17.13 6.69
CA LYS A 155 -1.60 -17.25 7.50
C LYS A 155 -0.63 -18.29 6.91
N GLU A 156 -1.12 -19.44 6.49
CA GLU A 156 -0.31 -20.49 5.84
C GLU A 156 0.41 -19.95 4.60
N LEU A 157 -0.31 -19.27 3.71
CA LEU A 157 0.26 -18.70 2.49
C LEU A 157 1.29 -17.61 2.82
N THR A 158 1.01 -16.75 3.81
CA THR A 158 1.96 -15.75 4.30
C THR A 158 3.25 -16.40 4.84
N ILE A 159 3.13 -17.47 5.64
CA ILE A 159 4.29 -18.20 6.18
C ILE A 159 5.11 -18.84 5.05
N ASN A 160 4.45 -19.43 4.06
CA ASN A 160 5.15 -20.04 2.94
C ASN A 160 5.93 -19.02 2.12
N GLN A 161 5.33 -17.86 1.78
CA GLN A 161 6.02 -16.79 1.07
C GLN A 161 7.23 -16.26 1.86
N LEU A 162 7.11 -16.10 3.19
CA LEU A 162 8.24 -15.71 4.04
C LEU A 162 9.35 -16.78 4.07
N LYS A 163 8.99 -18.09 4.04
CA LYS A 163 9.96 -19.19 3.97
C LYS A 163 10.71 -19.22 2.63
N ASP A 164 10.07 -18.78 1.56
CA ASP A 164 10.68 -18.63 0.23
C ASP A 164 11.58 -17.38 0.13
N GLY A 165 11.69 -16.60 1.22
CA GLY A 165 12.55 -15.42 1.30
C GLY A 165 11.87 -14.13 0.81
N GLU A 166 10.58 -14.17 0.54
CA GLU A 166 9.82 -13.02 0.04
C GLU A 166 8.98 -12.37 1.14
N PRO A 167 9.08 -11.05 1.35
CA PRO A 167 8.23 -10.33 2.29
C PRO A 167 6.79 -10.22 1.75
N VAL A 168 5.83 -10.07 2.67
CA VAL A 168 4.40 -9.96 2.33
C VAL A 168 3.89 -8.55 2.56
N TRP A 169 3.49 -7.87 1.48
CA TRP A 169 2.81 -6.59 1.59
C TRP A 169 1.36 -6.82 2.04
N PHE A 170 0.94 -6.14 3.10
CA PHE A 170 -0.39 -6.32 3.66
C PHE A 170 -0.99 -5.00 4.14
N GLY A 171 -2.31 -4.95 4.21
CA GLY A 171 -3.06 -3.87 4.80
C GLY A 171 -3.91 -4.35 5.98
N SER A 172 -3.99 -3.54 7.02
CA SER A 172 -4.77 -3.83 8.21
C SER A 172 -5.33 -2.58 8.87
N ASP A 173 -6.16 -2.76 9.89
CA ASP A 173 -6.49 -1.71 10.83
C ASP A 173 -5.35 -1.60 11.86
N CYS A 174 -4.40 -0.73 11.59
CA CYS A 174 -3.25 -0.52 12.47
C CYS A 174 -3.50 0.52 13.57
N LEU A 175 -4.70 1.12 13.63
CA LEU A 175 -5.03 2.10 14.67
C LEU A 175 -5.56 1.44 15.96
N LYS A 176 -5.95 0.19 15.87
CA LYS A 176 -6.45 -0.59 17.01
C LYS A 176 -5.32 -1.33 17.72
N ALA A 177 -5.47 -1.53 19.02
CA ALA A 177 -4.60 -2.38 19.84
C ALA A 177 -3.09 -2.11 19.69
N ARG A 178 -2.69 -0.87 19.40
CA ARG A 178 -1.28 -0.52 19.18
C ARG A 178 -0.68 0.25 20.34
N ASP A 179 0.55 -0.10 20.68
CA ASP A 179 1.47 0.78 21.39
C ASP A 179 2.52 1.28 20.39
N ILE A 180 2.50 2.59 20.08
CA ILE A 180 3.38 3.18 19.07
C ILE A 180 4.81 3.28 19.58
N ASP A 181 4.99 3.54 20.86
CA ASP A 181 6.30 3.81 21.44
C ASP A 181 7.08 2.51 21.62
N ASP A 182 6.42 1.44 22.08
CA ASP A 182 7.01 0.11 22.16
C ASP A 182 7.02 -0.62 20.81
N GLY A 183 6.22 -0.17 19.84
CA GLY A 183 6.14 -0.79 18.53
C GLY A 183 5.42 -2.13 18.52
N THR A 184 4.42 -2.28 19.39
CA THR A 184 3.68 -3.53 19.57
C THR A 184 2.22 -3.36 19.15
N TRP A 185 1.67 -4.35 18.45
CA TRP A 185 0.24 -4.54 18.23
C TRP A 185 -0.20 -5.82 18.94
N ASP A 186 -1.00 -5.66 19.99
CA ASP A 186 -1.52 -6.76 20.81
C ASP A 186 -2.88 -6.34 21.34
N ASP A 187 -3.90 -7.16 21.14
CA ASP A 187 -5.26 -6.91 21.64
C ASP A 187 -5.34 -6.86 23.18
N LYS A 188 -4.29 -7.34 23.85
CA LYS A 188 -4.14 -7.32 25.31
C LYS A 188 -3.34 -6.14 25.85
N SER A 189 -2.85 -5.25 24.98
CA SER A 189 -2.08 -4.07 25.41
C SER A 189 -2.86 -3.15 26.35
N PHE A 190 -4.20 -3.12 26.20
CA PHE A 190 -5.10 -2.28 27.00
C PHE A 190 -6.26 -3.11 27.52
N ASP A 191 -6.28 -3.40 28.81
CA ASP A 191 -7.34 -4.19 29.44
C ASP A 191 -8.52 -3.30 29.89
N ILE A 192 -9.22 -2.75 28.89
CA ILE A 192 -10.38 -1.87 29.09
C ILE A 192 -11.54 -2.63 29.76
N ASP A 193 -11.74 -3.88 29.38
CA ASP A 193 -12.83 -4.72 29.89
C ASP A 193 -12.73 -4.94 31.40
N THR A 194 -11.52 -5.24 31.89
CA THR A 194 -11.28 -5.38 33.34
C THR A 194 -11.42 -4.03 34.05
N LEU A 195 -10.89 -2.95 33.48
CA LEU A 195 -10.94 -1.62 34.09
C LEU A 195 -12.38 -1.13 34.32
N PHE A 196 -13.24 -1.31 33.31
CA PHE A 196 -14.62 -0.83 33.37
C PHE A 196 -15.64 -1.91 33.70
N GLN A 197 -15.23 -3.15 33.93
CA GLN A 197 -16.09 -4.30 34.22
C GLN A 197 -17.18 -4.52 33.15
N ILE A 198 -16.80 -4.42 31.90
CA ILE A 198 -17.66 -4.63 30.73
C ILE A 198 -17.10 -5.75 29.86
N ASN A 199 -17.88 -6.20 28.89
CA ASN A 199 -17.40 -7.05 27.81
C ASN A 199 -17.58 -6.29 26.47
N SER A 200 -16.52 -5.71 25.97
CA SER A 200 -16.50 -4.96 24.72
C SER A 200 -15.97 -5.76 23.53
N LYS A 201 -15.59 -7.03 23.71
CA LYS A 201 -15.02 -7.86 22.66
C LYS A 201 -16.01 -8.11 21.54
N MET A 202 -15.53 -7.88 20.33
CA MET A 202 -16.28 -8.11 19.09
C MET A 202 -15.57 -9.15 18.24
N SER A 203 -16.35 -9.96 17.49
CA SER A 203 -15.79 -10.78 16.41
C SER A 203 -15.32 -9.89 15.27
N LYS A 204 -14.38 -10.37 14.44
CA LYS A 204 -13.95 -9.64 13.24
C LYS A 204 -15.11 -9.34 12.29
N GLU A 205 -16.04 -10.28 12.15
CA GLU A 205 -17.28 -10.09 11.42
C GLU A 205 -18.05 -8.87 11.93
N ALA A 206 -18.38 -8.85 13.23
CA ALA A 206 -19.12 -7.75 13.84
C ALA A 206 -18.39 -6.41 13.71
N MET A 207 -17.06 -6.39 13.86
CA MET A 207 -16.25 -5.17 13.67
C MET A 207 -16.31 -4.65 12.23
N LEU A 208 -16.32 -5.53 11.22
CA LEU A 208 -16.44 -5.13 9.83
C LEU A 208 -17.85 -4.67 9.48
N ASP A 209 -18.89 -5.38 9.90
CA ASP A 209 -20.30 -5.05 9.61
C ASP A 209 -20.73 -3.74 10.24
N THR A 210 -20.26 -3.47 11.46
CA THR A 210 -20.55 -2.22 12.18
C THR A 210 -19.61 -1.08 11.81
N ARG A 211 -18.61 -1.32 10.95
CA ARG A 211 -17.54 -0.37 10.60
C ARG A 211 -16.70 0.09 11.80
N GLU A 212 -16.66 -0.71 12.85
CA GLU A 212 -15.75 -0.50 13.97
C GLU A 212 -14.28 -0.68 13.53
N SER A 213 -14.02 -1.57 12.58
CA SER A 213 -12.71 -1.77 11.99
C SER A 213 -12.74 -1.61 10.46
N ALA A 214 -11.71 -0.98 9.93
CA ALA A 214 -11.45 -0.86 8.49
C ALA A 214 -9.96 -0.81 8.23
N MET A 215 -9.51 -1.39 7.13
CA MET A 215 -8.13 -1.25 6.67
C MET A 215 -7.79 0.24 6.48
N ASN A 216 -6.77 0.71 7.17
CA ASN A 216 -6.37 2.12 7.14
C ASN A 216 -4.88 2.34 6.87
N HIS A 217 -4.06 1.27 6.85
CA HIS A 217 -2.63 1.38 6.61
C HIS A 217 -2.08 0.11 5.96
N ALA A 218 -1.05 0.28 5.11
CA ALA A 218 -0.33 -0.81 4.46
C ALA A 218 1.12 -0.86 4.96
N MET A 219 1.62 -2.06 5.20
CA MET A 219 2.93 -2.35 5.75
C MET A 219 3.48 -3.63 5.13
N VAL A 220 4.65 -4.09 5.59
CA VAL A 220 5.30 -5.30 5.07
C VAL A 220 5.58 -6.27 6.21
N ILE A 221 5.07 -7.50 6.12
CA ILE A 221 5.47 -8.59 7.01
C ILE A 221 6.81 -9.14 6.51
N THR A 222 7.83 -9.10 7.38
CA THR A 222 9.20 -9.52 7.06
C THR A 222 9.65 -10.74 7.85
N GLY A 223 8.81 -11.26 8.73
CA GLY A 223 9.14 -12.46 9.52
C GLY A 223 7.98 -12.92 10.39
N VAL A 224 8.09 -14.16 10.85
CA VAL A 224 7.12 -14.81 11.75
C VAL A 224 7.86 -15.62 12.81
N ASN A 225 7.37 -15.59 14.03
CA ASN A 225 7.79 -16.51 15.09
C ASN A 225 6.84 -17.71 15.11
N LEU A 226 7.39 -18.91 14.98
CA LEU A 226 6.64 -20.17 15.02
C LEU A 226 6.98 -20.95 16.29
N GLU A 227 5.96 -21.40 17.01
CA GLU A 227 6.08 -22.35 18.11
C GLU A 227 5.28 -23.60 17.76
N ASN A 228 5.97 -24.72 17.57
CA ASN A 228 5.37 -25.96 17.06
C ASN A 228 4.53 -25.74 15.78
N ASP A 229 5.12 -25.06 14.79
CA ASP A 229 4.49 -24.67 13.52
C ASP A 229 3.29 -23.71 13.62
N THR A 230 2.99 -23.21 14.82
CA THR A 230 1.91 -22.24 15.03
C THR A 230 2.51 -20.84 15.11
N PRO A 231 2.00 -19.87 14.34
CA PRO A 231 2.46 -18.49 14.43
C PRO A 231 2.06 -17.89 15.77
N THR A 232 2.96 -17.14 16.39
CA THR A 232 2.72 -16.45 17.66
C THR A 232 2.96 -14.95 17.56
N LYS A 233 3.88 -14.55 16.69
CA LYS A 233 4.24 -13.13 16.47
C LYS A 233 4.67 -12.91 15.02
N TRP A 234 4.40 -11.71 14.52
CA TRP A 234 4.77 -11.25 13.19
C TRP A 234 5.70 -10.05 13.30
N LYS A 235 6.79 -10.07 12.54
CA LYS A 235 7.67 -8.91 12.39
C LYS A 235 7.21 -8.07 11.22
N ILE A 236 6.96 -6.79 11.48
CA ILE A 236 6.37 -5.86 10.51
C ILE A 236 7.32 -4.69 10.30
N GLU A 237 7.66 -4.42 9.05
CA GLU A 237 8.35 -3.20 8.64
C GLU A 237 7.32 -2.13 8.29
N ASN A 238 7.47 -0.95 8.91
CA ASN A 238 6.57 0.17 8.73
C ASN A 238 7.26 1.33 8.00
N SER A 239 6.47 2.20 7.37
CA SER A 239 6.95 3.35 6.61
C SER A 239 7.15 4.64 7.42
N TRP A 240 7.08 4.57 8.77
CA TRP A 240 7.17 5.75 9.65
C TRP A 240 8.60 6.17 10.04
N GLY A 241 9.60 5.61 9.34
CA GLY A 241 11.02 5.87 9.59
C GLY A 241 11.58 5.04 10.75
N ASP A 242 12.85 5.26 11.03
CA ASP A 242 13.65 4.46 11.98
C ASP A 242 13.62 4.94 13.43
N LYS A 243 12.96 6.08 13.71
CA LYS A 243 12.91 6.69 15.04
C LYS A 243 11.85 6.09 15.98
N LYS A 244 10.95 5.29 15.43
CA LYS A 244 9.86 4.63 16.18
C LYS A 244 10.11 3.13 16.27
N ALA A 245 9.59 2.51 17.33
CA ALA A 245 9.74 1.09 17.61
C ALA A 245 11.22 0.63 17.54
N ASN A 246 11.49 -0.58 17.05
CA ASN A 246 12.84 -1.05 16.84
C ASN A 246 13.33 -0.70 15.44
N LYS A 247 13.81 0.53 15.24
CA LYS A 247 14.32 1.03 13.95
C LYS A 247 13.30 0.89 12.80
N GLY A 248 12.04 1.21 13.07
CA GLY A 248 10.95 1.11 12.10
C GLY A 248 10.27 -0.26 12.03
N TYR A 249 10.78 -1.25 12.77
CA TYR A 249 10.17 -2.57 12.86
C TYR A 249 9.27 -2.68 14.08
N HIS A 250 8.10 -3.23 13.86
CA HIS A 250 7.06 -3.49 14.85
C HIS A 250 6.84 -4.99 15.02
N VAL A 251 6.18 -5.37 16.11
CA VAL A 251 5.78 -6.75 16.38
C VAL A 251 4.27 -6.78 16.59
N ALA A 252 3.58 -7.62 15.82
CA ALA A 252 2.19 -7.95 16.07
C ALA A 252 2.06 -9.35 16.68
N THR A 253 1.20 -9.53 17.68
CA THR A 253 0.79 -10.86 18.14
C THR A 253 -0.13 -11.52 17.12
N ASP A 254 -0.29 -12.84 17.21
CA ASP A 254 -1.14 -13.62 16.30
C ASP A 254 -2.61 -13.68 16.78
N THR A 255 -3.08 -12.64 17.44
CA THR A 255 -4.45 -12.56 18.01
C THR A 255 -5.41 -11.81 17.10
#